data_1b82e0d7220abdaba6b40b353f9a24a1
#
_entry.id   1b82e0d7220abdaba6b40b353f9a24a1
#
_cell.length_a   1.000
_cell.length_b   1.000
_cell.length_c   1.000
_cell.angle_alpha   90.00
_cell.angle_beta   90.00
_cell.angle_gamma   90.00
#
_symmetry.space_group_name_H-M   'P 1'
#
loop_
_entity.id
_entity.type
_entity.pdbx_description
1 polymer ?
#
loop_
_entity_poly.entity_id
_entity_poly.type
_entity_poly.pdbx_seq_one_letter_code
_entity_poly.pdbx_strand_id
1 'polypeptide(L)'
;MSLIIGTAGHIDHGKTALIKELNGFEGDNLEEEKKRGITIDLSFSNLSKNSENIAFIDVPGHENLIKTMISGAYGFDACLFVVAANDGLMPQSLEHLEILNLLGVKSVIVALTKCDLVDEATINLRKKEIRDEISKFKNLQILEIFAVSIKDKASTDELRNYLFTLKAKKRDEEGVFRYYIDRVFSLKGIGNVVTGTVIEGSVSKNEKLFNYDVGKEVLVRSVQSHDKFVDSAGVSSRVALNLTGIELSELKKGQLLSKKGFFRGFREVDAVVTAKNLIHSQSVTFCVGAKNVPAKVLILSQKDDSYFVSFKFQSDMFLKFDEAFVLISDARVIGGGRVLNPVLEPLKKAGKILFLASLLKHDFVEAFSILKEAHKNGFGIISSYQRFGLNHEEAVAVAKKVSNVFVDEKALNIYDLSAVERIKSAIKFMIEKNEFAVFSAQSISLKLAWASLNLAQKALDELENANLISKDSGVYTKKGVDLGKLKVRLEEKIYEILESGKLAPTAPYNIYDDLEIDRVSGDNALKKLTAMGRVIRLEHNLFITRNSLKMALDKLRAIIKEQGFVNVTNAKDVLNLSRKYIIAYLEQLDLESDIMKQGNDRVFRS
;
A
#
# COMPACT_ATOMS: atom_id res chain seq x y z
N MET A 1 14.39 0.59 26.42
CA MET A 1 13.26 1.12 25.62
C MET A 1 13.32 2.63 25.67
N SER A 2 13.13 3.29 24.56
CA SER A 2 13.07 4.76 24.49
C SER A 2 11.64 5.21 24.76
N LEU A 3 11.46 6.29 25.52
CA LEU A 3 10.17 6.91 25.80
C LEU A 3 10.17 8.31 25.18
N ILE A 4 9.11 8.67 24.44
CA ILE A 4 8.97 10.01 23.85
C ILE A 4 7.92 10.79 24.65
N ILE A 5 8.34 11.86 25.31
CA ILE A 5 7.48 12.79 26.04
C ILE A 5 7.39 14.10 25.27
N GLY A 6 6.20 14.47 24.83
CA GLY A 6 5.97 15.78 24.26
C GLY A 6 5.50 16.79 25.27
N THR A 7 5.85 18.07 25.10
CA THR A 7 5.25 19.15 25.91
C THR A 7 3.94 19.62 25.26
N ALA A 8 3.02 20.13 26.06
CA ALA A 8 1.84 20.84 25.61
C ALA A 8 1.46 21.92 26.63
N GLY A 9 0.71 22.93 26.22
CA GLY A 9 0.30 24.04 27.07
C GLY A 9 0.47 25.39 26.40
N HIS A 10 -0.03 26.44 27.04
CA HIS A 10 -0.03 27.79 26.51
C HIS A 10 1.39 28.38 26.38
N ILE A 11 1.54 29.41 25.55
CA ILE A 11 2.75 30.27 25.51
C ILE A 11 2.99 30.85 26.91
N ASP A 12 4.23 31.09 27.28
CA ASP A 12 4.66 31.66 28.57
C ASP A 12 4.32 30.84 29.84
N HIS A 13 3.75 29.63 29.69
CA HIS A 13 3.57 28.71 30.81
C HIS A 13 4.85 28.00 31.26
N GLY A 14 6.00 28.28 30.63
CA GLY A 14 7.32 27.80 31.03
C GLY A 14 7.71 26.42 30.52
N LYS A 15 7.15 25.95 29.41
CA LYS A 15 7.48 24.64 28.79
C LYS A 15 9.00 24.48 28.57
N THR A 16 9.59 25.35 27.77
CA THR A 16 11.02 25.33 27.43
C THR A 16 11.90 25.52 28.67
N ALA A 17 11.51 26.42 29.58
CA ALA A 17 12.22 26.63 30.85
C ALA A 17 12.22 25.39 31.75
N LEU A 18 11.08 24.69 31.83
CA LEU A 18 10.97 23.45 32.58
C LEU A 18 11.82 22.33 31.96
N ILE A 19 11.82 22.18 30.64
CA ILE A 19 12.68 21.21 29.96
C ILE A 19 14.16 21.51 30.20
N LYS A 20 14.56 22.79 30.13
CA LYS A 20 15.94 23.21 30.42
C LYS A 20 16.33 22.84 31.87
N GLU A 21 15.45 23.03 32.84
CA GLU A 21 15.70 22.65 34.23
C GLU A 21 15.79 21.13 34.40
N LEU A 22 14.96 20.36 33.70
CA LEU A 22 14.96 18.90 33.77
C LEU A 22 16.21 18.26 33.15
N ASN A 23 16.72 18.73 32.03
CA ASN A 23 17.80 18.08 31.27
C ASN A 23 19.04 18.94 30.98
N GLY A 24 19.05 20.21 31.36
CA GLY A 24 20.16 21.13 31.13
C GLY A 24 20.28 21.63 29.68
N PHE A 25 19.32 21.28 28.79
CA PHE A 25 19.39 21.63 27.38
C PHE A 25 18.57 22.89 27.07
N GLU A 26 19.17 23.84 26.38
CA GLU A 26 18.53 25.07 25.92
C GLU A 26 17.85 24.80 24.55
N GLY A 27 16.53 24.70 24.54
CA GLY A 27 15.73 24.27 23.38
C GLY A 27 15.66 25.29 22.24
N ASP A 28 15.74 26.59 22.58
CA ASP A 28 15.59 27.68 21.61
C ASP A 28 16.91 27.91 20.84
N ASN A 29 17.06 27.24 19.71
CA ASN A 29 18.26 27.27 18.90
C ASN A 29 18.25 28.31 17.77
N LEU A 30 17.06 28.77 17.35
CA LEU A 30 16.93 29.75 16.29
C LEU A 30 17.14 31.17 16.84
N GLU A 31 17.89 32.01 16.12
CA GLU A 31 18.06 33.45 16.51
C GLU A 31 16.71 34.17 16.66
N GLU A 32 15.70 33.77 15.88
CA GLU A 32 14.37 34.34 15.94
C GLU A 32 13.62 33.88 17.20
N GLU A 33 13.80 32.64 17.67
CA GLU A 33 13.25 32.12 18.94
C GLU A 33 13.85 32.90 20.12
N LYS A 34 15.19 33.10 20.13
CA LYS A 34 15.88 33.88 21.17
C LYS A 34 15.44 35.32 21.22
N LYS A 35 15.20 35.94 20.04
CA LYS A 35 14.73 37.34 19.96
C LYS A 35 13.30 37.54 20.41
N ARG A 36 12.43 36.55 20.13
CA ARG A 36 10.99 36.62 20.42
C ARG A 36 10.61 35.97 21.75
N GLY A 37 11.49 35.14 22.33
CA GLY A 37 11.23 34.39 23.57
C GLY A 37 10.18 33.31 23.41
N ILE A 38 9.96 32.83 22.17
CA ILE A 38 8.95 31.79 21.84
C ILE A 38 9.55 30.67 20.99
N THR A 39 9.16 29.44 21.25
CA THR A 39 9.50 28.28 20.40
C THR A 39 8.70 28.35 19.11
N ILE A 40 9.37 28.34 17.96
CA ILE A 40 8.76 28.44 16.61
C ILE A 40 8.69 27.08 15.92
N ASP A 41 9.72 26.25 16.06
CA ASP A 41 9.79 24.90 15.50
C ASP A 41 9.88 23.86 16.62
N LEU A 42 9.75 22.58 16.27
CA LEU A 42 9.93 21.50 17.24
C LEU A 42 11.35 21.54 17.80
N SER A 43 11.50 21.53 19.11
CA SER A 43 12.80 21.37 19.75
C SER A 43 12.93 19.96 20.31
N PHE A 44 14.12 19.40 20.24
CA PHE A 44 14.39 18.01 20.60
C PHE A 44 15.53 17.96 21.60
N SER A 45 15.31 17.26 22.69
CA SER A 45 16.32 17.07 23.73
C SER A 45 16.17 15.70 24.39
N ASN A 46 17.17 15.30 25.16
CA ASN A 46 17.21 14.00 25.81
C ASN A 46 17.45 14.14 27.29
N LEU A 47 16.79 13.32 28.09
CA LEU A 47 17.06 13.15 29.52
C LEU A 47 17.53 11.72 29.76
N SER A 48 18.73 11.55 30.29
CA SER A 48 19.36 10.24 30.49
C SER A 48 19.65 9.98 31.97
N LYS A 49 19.37 8.77 32.43
CA LYS A 49 19.70 8.27 33.78
C LYS A 49 19.93 6.76 33.72
N ASN A 50 21.10 6.28 34.18
CA ASN A 50 21.40 4.85 34.31
C ASN A 50 21.03 4.00 33.07
N SER A 51 21.48 4.39 31.87
CA SER A 51 21.13 3.74 30.58
C SER A 51 19.67 3.86 30.12
N GLU A 52 18.79 4.48 30.86
CA GLU A 52 17.46 4.85 30.39
C GLU A 52 17.48 6.22 29.72
N ASN A 53 16.76 6.36 28.61
CA ASN A 53 16.69 7.59 27.86
C ASN A 53 15.25 7.99 27.61
N ILE A 54 14.92 9.24 27.90
CA ILE A 54 13.65 9.89 27.57
C ILE A 54 13.95 10.94 26.52
N ALA A 55 13.30 10.86 25.37
CA ALA A 55 13.35 11.91 24.35
C ALA A 55 12.23 12.93 24.63
N PHE A 56 12.58 14.21 24.69
CA PHE A 56 11.60 15.28 24.75
C PHE A 56 11.38 15.89 23.37
N ILE A 57 10.11 16.14 23.06
CA ILE A 57 9.69 16.96 21.91
C ILE A 57 8.99 18.20 22.49
N ASP A 58 9.69 19.32 22.48
CA ASP A 58 9.09 20.60 22.88
C ASP A 58 8.37 21.23 21.70
N VAL A 59 7.06 21.43 21.86
CA VAL A 59 6.23 21.97 20.80
C VAL A 59 5.90 23.44 21.03
N PRO A 60 5.77 24.22 19.95
CA PRO A 60 5.39 25.62 20.06
C PRO A 60 4.00 25.78 20.69
N GLY A 61 3.84 26.79 21.53
CA GLY A 61 2.58 27.10 22.21
C GLY A 61 1.68 28.10 21.46
N HIS A 62 2.14 28.67 20.34
CA HIS A 62 1.43 29.74 19.63
C HIS A 62 0.40 29.17 18.62
N GLU A 63 -0.80 29.75 18.56
CA GLU A 63 -1.91 29.30 17.69
C GLU A 63 -1.54 29.17 16.20
N ASN A 64 -0.71 30.07 15.67
CA ASN A 64 -0.24 30.00 14.29
C ASN A 64 0.68 28.80 14.00
N LEU A 65 1.15 28.10 15.04
CA LEU A 65 2.08 26.97 14.93
C LEU A 65 1.41 25.61 15.20
N ILE A 66 0.07 25.57 15.17
CA ILE A 66 -0.71 24.37 15.48
C ILE A 66 -0.35 23.16 14.62
N LYS A 67 0.00 23.38 13.33
CA LYS A 67 0.48 22.30 12.42
C LYS A 67 1.80 21.70 12.87
N THR A 68 2.67 22.52 13.45
CA THR A 68 3.95 22.09 14.03
C THR A 68 3.69 21.24 15.29
N MET A 69 2.77 21.71 16.16
CA MET A 69 2.33 20.95 17.33
C MET A 69 1.76 19.58 16.96
N ILE A 70 0.86 19.49 15.99
CA ILE A 70 0.28 18.21 15.53
C ILE A 70 1.37 17.27 15.02
N SER A 71 2.32 17.78 14.23
CA SER A 71 3.44 16.99 13.71
C SER A 71 4.30 16.40 14.83
N GLY A 72 4.57 17.16 15.89
CA GLY A 72 5.30 16.68 17.08
C GLY A 72 4.49 15.67 17.88
N ALA A 73 3.23 15.99 18.17
CA ALA A 73 2.35 15.19 19.02
C ALA A 73 2.04 13.80 18.44
N TYR A 74 2.16 13.62 17.13
CA TYR A 74 1.98 12.34 16.46
C TYR A 74 2.97 11.26 16.96
N GLY A 75 4.15 11.67 17.42
CA GLY A 75 5.17 10.79 17.97
C GLY A 75 5.09 10.54 19.48
N PHE A 76 4.21 11.20 20.24
CA PHE A 76 4.20 11.14 21.70
C PHE A 76 3.75 9.78 22.23
N ASP A 77 4.46 9.27 23.24
CA ASP A 77 4.03 8.18 24.10
C ASP A 77 3.26 8.72 25.30
N ALA A 78 3.68 9.86 25.84
CA ALA A 78 3.03 10.61 26.90
C ALA A 78 3.19 12.12 26.68
N CYS A 79 2.35 12.92 27.30
CA CYS A 79 2.41 14.37 27.24
C CYS A 79 2.73 14.95 28.62
N LEU A 80 3.72 15.83 28.70
CA LEU A 80 3.95 16.74 29.81
C LEU A 80 3.16 18.03 29.55
N PHE A 81 1.98 18.11 30.15
CA PHE A 81 1.06 19.23 30.01
C PHE A 81 1.38 20.32 31.02
N VAL A 82 1.86 21.46 30.53
CA VAL A 82 2.39 22.55 31.36
C VAL A 82 1.36 23.67 31.50
N VAL A 83 1.01 23.98 32.73
CA VAL A 83 0.07 25.04 33.09
C VAL A 83 0.69 25.94 34.15
N ALA A 84 0.70 27.24 33.98
CA ALA A 84 1.19 28.19 34.99
C ALA A 84 0.11 28.40 36.07
N ALA A 85 0.50 28.31 37.34
CA ALA A 85 -0.42 28.38 38.49
C ALA A 85 -1.11 29.75 38.61
N ASN A 86 -0.39 30.85 38.25
CA ASN A 86 -0.92 32.20 38.26
C ASN A 86 -1.97 32.45 37.15
N ASP A 87 -1.83 31.79 35.98
CA ASP A 87 -2.68 32.02 34.80
C ASP A 87 -3.82 30.99 34.70
N GLY A 88 -3.56 29.73 35.08
CA GLY A 88 -4.52 28.63 34.95
C GLY A 88 -4.66 28.10 33.50
N LEU A 89 -5.78 27.47 33.20
CA LEU A 89 -6.07 26.94 31.86
C LEU A 89 -6.39 28.08 30.89
N MET A 90 -5.70 28.10 29.77
CA MET A 90 -5.84 29.10 28.70
C MET A 90 -6.40 28.45 27.42
N PRO A 91 -7.01 29.19 26.47
CA PRO A 91 -7.63 28.63 25.28
C PRO A 91 -6.70 27.69 24.48
N GLN A 92 -5.44 28.04 24.31
CA GLN A 92 -4.45 27.18 23.62
C GLN A 92 -4.17 25.88 24.38
N SER A 93 -4.24 25.90 25.73
CA SER A 93 -4.13 24.68 26.54
C SER A 93 -5.24 23.68 26.20
N LEU A 94 -6.47 24.18 26.02
CA LEU A 94 -7.63 23.37 25.66
C LEU A 94 -7.50 22.80 24.24
N GLU A 95 -7.06 23.60 23.30
CA GLU A 95 -6.81 23.16 21.91
C GLU A 95 -5.72 22.07 21.85
N HIS A 96 -4.67 22.21 22.65
CA HIS A 96 -3.64 21.16 22.75
C HIS A 96 -4.20 19.86 23.35
N LEU A 97 -5.05 19.91 24.37
CA LEU A 97 -5.74 18.73 24.89
C LEU A 97 -6.63 18.06 23.85
N GLU A 98 -7.34 18.86 23.03
CA GLU A 98 -8.16 18.33 21.95
C GLU A 98 -7.30 17.60 20.90
N ILE A 99 -6.18 18.18 20.48
CA ILE A 99 -5.24 17.53 19.56
C ILE A 99 -4.71 16.22 20.13
N LEU A 100 -4.26 16.20 21.39
CA LEU A 100 -3.76 15.00 22.06
C LEU A 100 -4.83 13.90 22.10
N ASN A 101 -6.08 14.26 22.42
CA ASN A 101 -7.21 13.33 22.43
C ASN A 101 -7.50 12.74 21.04
N LEU A 102 -7.50 13.58 19.98
CA LEU A 102 -7.73 13.17 18.60
C LEU A 102 -6.61 12.25 18.08
N LEU A 103 -5.36 12.54 18.43
CA LEU A 103 -4.20 11.71 18.06
C LEU A 103 -4.08 10.42 18.90
N GLY A 104 -4.87 10.29 19.98
CA GLY A 104 -4.88 9.11 20.85
C GLY A 104 -3.67 9.02 21.78
N VAL A 105 -3.11 10.16 22.17
CA VAL A 105 -2.17 10.26 23.28
C VAL A 105 -2.96 10.10 24.58
N LYS A 106 -2.75 9.00 25.30
CA LYS A 106 -3.58 8.69 26.48
C LYS A 106 -3.03 9.27 27.77
N SER A 107 -1.71 9.22 27.95
CA SER A 107 -1.03 9.52 29.21
C SER A 107 -0.67 11.00 29.29
N VAL A 108 -1.19 11.68 30.27
CA VAL A 108 -0.91 13.11 30.54
C VAL A 108 -0.31 13.25 31.93
N ILE A 109 0.89 13.82 32.02
CA ILE A 109 1.54 14.27 33.25
C ILE A 109 1.35 15.79 33.29
N VAL A 110 0.82 16.32 34.37
CA VAL A 110 0.61 17.75 34.52
C VAL A 110 1.74 18.36 35.34
N ALA A 111 2.40 19.38 34.77
CA ALA A 111 3.31 20.24 35.49
C ALA A 111 2.65 21.59 35.72
N LEU A 112 2.18 21.84 36.93
CA LEU A 112 1.69 23.14 37.37
C LEU A 112 2.90 24.00 37.75
N THR A 113 3.29 24.89 36.86
CA THR A 113 4.51 25.71 36.99
C THR A 113 4.25 27.03 37.70
N LYS A 114 5.32 27.77 38.05
CA LYS A 114 5.28 29.07 38.72
C LYS A 114 4.53 29.02 40.06
N CYS A 115 4.59 27.88 40.76
CA CYS A 115 3.92 27.73 42.05
C CYS A 115 4.48 28.60 43.16
N ASP A 116 5.71 29.13 42.97
CA ASP A 116 6.33 30.14 43.84
C ASP A 116 5.65 31.53 43.77
N LEU A 117 4.76 31.76 42.83
CA LEU A 117 4.06 33.03 42.64
C LEU A 117 2.64 33.07 43.24
N VAL A 118 2.14 31.97 43.78
CA VAL A 118 0.78 31.86 44.26
C VAL A 118 0.73 31.09 45.62
N ASP A 119 -0.38 31.23 46.32
CA ASP A 119 -0.61 30.49 47.56
C ASP A 119 -1.09 29.05 47.35
N GLU A 120 -1.06 28.25 48.37
CA GLU A 120 -1.46 26.83 48.34
C GLU A 120 -2.95 26.63 47.97
N ALA A 121 -3.81 27.55 48.38
CA ALA A 121 -5.23 27.50 48.04
C ALA A 121 -5.43 27.64 46.49
N THR A 122 -4.69 28.54 45.85
CA THR A 122 -4.67 28.72 44.39
C THR A 122 -4.11 27.47 43.71
N ILE A 123 -3.03 26.87 44.21
CA ILE A 123 -2.48 25.62 43.66
C ILE A 123 -3.53 24.52 43.68
N ASN A 124 -4.23 24.34 44.79
CA ASN A 124 -5.26 23.31 44.92
C ASN A 124 -6.48 23.57 44.04
N LEU A 125 -6.88 24.83 43.87
CA LEU A 125 -7.92 25.24 42.91
C LEU A 125 -7.53 24.87 41.50
N ARG A 126 -6.31 25.22 41.04
CA ARG A 126 -5.82 24.90 39.69
C ARG A 126 -5.72 23.40 39.44
N LYS A 127 -5.25 22.62 40.41
CA LYS A 127 -5.25 21.14 40.32
C LYS A 127 -6.65 20.59 40.06
N LYS A 128 -7.68 21.13 40.74
CA LYS A 128 -9.07 20.75 40.53
C LYS A 128 -9.58 21.12 39.13
N GLU A 129 -9.39 22.38 38.72
CA GLU A 129 -9.81 22.88 37.39
C GLU A 129 -9.22 22.02 36.28
N ILE A 130 -7.93 21.67 36.36
CA ILE A 130 -7.25 20.83 35.35
C ILE A 130 -7.84 19.42 35.33
N ARG A 131 -8.12 18.81 36.49
CA ARG A 131 -8.76 17.48 36.56
C ARG A 131 -10.15 17.51 35.94
N ASP A 132 -10.96 18.52 36.28
CA ASP A 132 -12.32 18.66 35.78
C ASP A 132 -12.34 18.86 34.25
N GLU A 133 -11.39 19.64 33.71
CA GLU A 133 -11.29 19.87 32.26
C GLU A 133 -10.82 18.64 31.49
N ILE A 134 -9.74 17.99 31.93
CA ILE A 134 -9.21 16.79 31.25
C ILE A 134 -10.20 15.64 31.31
N SER A 135 -11.01 15.52 32.35
CA SER A 135 -12.04 14.48 32.49
C SER A 135 -13.11 14.52 31.38
N LYS A 136 -13.27 15.65 30.69
CA LYS A 136 -14.19 15.78 29.53
C LYS A 136 -13.71 15.03 28.31
N PHE A 137 -12.41 14.70 28.24
CA PHE A 137 -11.79 13.99 27.12
C PHE A 137 -11.72 12.47 27.44
N LYS A 138 -12.49 11.66 26.72
CA LYS A 138 -12.63 10.21 26.99
C LYS A 138 -11.33 9.41 26.92
N ASN A 139 -10.38 9.87 26.10
CA ASN A 139 -9.13 9.13 25.87
C ASN A 139 -7.95 9.63 26.70
N LEU A 140 -8.05 10.79 27.37
CA LEU A 140 -6.97 11.35 28.16
C LEU A 140 -7.05 10.86 29.61
N GLN A 141 -5.92 10.45 30.16
CA GLN A 141 -5.76 10.03 31.55
C GLN A 141 -4.64 10.84 32.20
N ILE A 142 -4.97 11.54 33.28
CA ILE A 142 -3.95 12.17 34.14
C ILE A 142 -3.26 11.05 34.92
N LEU A 143 -1.94 10.94 34.78
CA LEU A 143 -1.12 10.02 35.55
C LEU A 143 -0.77 10.65 36.91
N GLU A 144 -0.31 11.92 36.90
CA GLU A 144 0.02 12.66 38.12
C GLU A 144 0.01 14.17 37.84
N ILE A 145 -0.13 15.00 38.90
CA ILE A 145 -0.04 16.45 38.87
C ILE A 145 1.03 16.95 39.81
N PHE A 146 2.10 17.49 39.28
CA PHE A 146 3.21 18.07 40.03
C PHE A 146 3.05 19.59 40.14
N ALA A 147 3.17 20.11 41.38
CA ALA A 147 3.36 21.55 41.61
C ALA A 147 4.84 21.85 41.56
N VAL A 148 5.29 22.60 40.56
CA VAL A 148 6.72 22.82 40.33
C VAL A 148 7.08 24.29 40.23
N SER A 149 8.30 24.62 40.68
CA SER A 149 8.95 25.89 40.39
C SER A 149 10.39 25.63 39.95
N ILE A 150 10.85 26.26 38.89
CA ILE A 150 12.26 26.19 38.46
C ILE A 150 13.22 26.78 39.50
N LYS A 151 12.72 27.53 40.51
CA LYS A 151 13.48 28.01 41.64
C LYS A 151 13.58 27.00 42.79
N ASP A 152 12.72 25.98 42.79
CA ASP A 152 12.70 24.87 43.76
C ASP A 152 13.17 23.58 43.12
N LYS A 153 14.44 23.27 43.33
CA LYS A 153 15.06 22.07 42.75
C LYS A 153 14.42 20.78 43.24
N ALA A 154 13.90 20.74 44.46
CA ALA A 154 13.27 19.53 45.01
C ALA A 154 12.00 19.17 44.20
N SER A 155 11.16 20.16 43.84
CA SER A 155 9.95 19.95 43.06
C SER A 155 10.26 19.50 41.62
N THR A 156 11.31 20.02 41.00
CA THR A 156 11.73 19.60 39.66
C THR A 156 12.41 18.23 39.66
N ASP A 157 13.15 17.88 40.70
CA ASP A 157 13.76 16.55 40.86
C ASP A 157 12.69 15.47 41.13
N GLU A 158 11.63 15.77 41.85
CA GLU A 158 10.47 14.87 42.03
C GLU A 158 9.83 14.54 40.69
N LEU A 159 9.50 15.55 39.89
CA LEU A 159 8.97 15.35 38.53
C LEU A 159 9.95 14.54 37.68
N ARG A 160 11.25 14.90 37.69
CA ARG A 160 12.29 14.18 36.92
C ARG A 160 12.32 12.68 37.29
N ASN A 161 12.32 12.36 38.56
CA ASN A 161 12.33 10.96 39.03
C ASN A 161 11.08 10.20 38.61
N TYR A 162 9.91 10.85 38.67
CA TYR A 162 8.66 10.25 38.22
C TYR A 162 8.68 9.92 36.72
N LEU A 163 9.20 10.80 35.87
CA LEU A 163 9.26 10.55 34.43
C LEU A 163 10.01 9.26 34.09
N PHE A 164 11.04 8.87 34.86
CA PHE A 164 11.74 7.60 34.66
C PHE A 164 10.95 6.37 35.14
N THR A 165 9.84 6.53 35.83
CA THR A 165 8.94 5.40 36.17
C THR A 165 7.99 5.04 35.05
N LEU A 166 7.85 5.91 34.06
CA LEU A 166 6.93 5.74 32.95
C LEU A 166 7.42 4.68 31.98
N LYS A 167 6.48 3.98 31.35
CA LYS A 167 6.76 3.02 30.30
C LYS A 167 6.28 3.56 28.96
N ALA A 168 7.04 3.31 27.90
CA ALA A 168 6.63 3.63 26.54
C ALA A 168 5.31 2.94 26.19
N LYS A 169 4.50 3.59 25.36
CA LYS A 169 3.31 2.98 24.77
C LYS A 169 3.70 1.70 24.03
N LYS A 170 2.96 0.62 24.22
CA LYS A 170 3.17 -0.60 23.45
C LYS A 170 2.82 -0.29 21.98
N ARG A 171 3.82 -0.23 21.13
CA ARG A 171 3.71 -0.06 19.68
C ARG A 171 4.09 -1.36 18.99
N ASP A 172 3.73 -1.49 17.73
CA ASP A 172 4.05 -2.66 16.93
C ASP A 172 5.54 -2.65 16.53
N GLU A 173 6.36 -3.38 17.29
CA GLU A 173 7.80 -3.54 17.06
C GLU A 173 8.08 -4.50 15.89
N GLU A 174 7.18 -5.45 15.62
CA GLU A 174 7.29 -6.44 14.54
C GLU A 174 6.60 -5.95 13.24
N GLY A 175 5.90 -4.83 13.32
CA GLY A 175 5.20 -4.22 12.19
C GLY A 175 6.12 -3.73 11.07
N VAL A 176 5.51 -3.33 9.99
CA VAL A 176 6.23 -2.74 8.85
C VAL A 176 6.74 -1.35 9.23
N PHE A 177 8.04 -1.10 9.02
CA PHE A 177 8.63 0.20 9.30
C PHE A 177 7.82 1.35 8.71
N ARG A 178 7.47 2.34 9.54
CA ARG A 178 6.78 3.57 9.15
C ARG A 178 7.41 4.78 9.80
N TYR A 179 7.66 5.79 8.95
CA TYR A 179 8.39 6.97 9.37
C TYR A 179 7.99 8.17 8.50
N TYR A 180 7.46 9.22 9.13
CA TYR A 180 7.22 10.49 8.46
C TYR A 180 8.42 11.42 8.63
N ILE A 181 8.90 11.96 7.52
CA ILE A 181 9.97 12.96 7.53
C ILE A 181 9.43 14.26 8.15
N ASP A 182 10.03 14.74 9.23
CA ASP A 182 9.68 16.02 9.84
C ASP A 182 10.70 17.14 9.54
N ARG A 183 11.97 16.80 9.29
CA ARG A 183 12.99 17.72 8.81
C ARG A 183 13.87 17.10 7.74
N VAL A 184 14.40 17.95 6.87
CA VAL A 184 15.33 17.60 5.80
C VAL A 184 16.49 18.59 5.81
N PHE A 185 17.70 18.10 5.78
CA PHE A 185 18.90 18.93 5.68
C PHE A 185 20.05 18.14 5.04
N SER A 186 21.07 18.87 4.57
CA SER A 186 22.30 18.27 4.08
C SER A 186 23.46 18.68 4.96
N LEU A 187 24.30 17.71 5.30
CA LEU A 187 25.51 17.93 6.09
C LEU A 187 26.74 17.69 5.20
N LYS A 188 27.69 18.65 5.24
CA LYS A 188 28.93 18.54 4.47
C LYS A 188 29.70 17.27 4.84
N GLY A 189 30.04 16.46 3.87
CA GLY A 189 30.74 15.19 4.05
C GLY A 189 29.86 13.98 4.48
N ILE A 190 28.60 14.21 4.89
CA ILE A 190 27.65 13.16 5.28
C ILE A 190 26.60 12.93 4.18
N GLY A 191 26.06 14.01 3.60
CA GLY A 191 25.03 13.95 2.57
C GLY A 191 23.64 14.30 3.10
N ASN A 192 22.59 13.75 2.47
CA ASN A 192 21.20 14.06 2.78
C ASN A 192 20.75 13.34 4.04
N VAL A 193 20.27 14.10 5.01
CA VAL A 193 19.77 13.59 6.29
C VAL A 193 18.32 14.01 6.47
N VAL A 194 17.50 13.06 6.90
CA VAL A 194 16.10 13.31 7.29
C VAL A 194 15.92 12.94 8.76
N THR A 195 15.08 13.67 9.48
CA THR A 195 14.69 13.31 10.85
C THR A 195 13.19 13.01 10.94
N GLY A 196 12.82 12.22 11.94
CA GLY A 196 11.45 11.83 12.23
C GLY A 196 11.36 10.84 13.38
N THR A 197 10.15 10.40 13.67
CA THR A 197 9.87 9.37 14.69
C THR A 197 9.52 8.05 14.04
N VAL A 198 10.07 6.94 14.53
CA VAL A 198 9.68 5.59 14.13
C VAL A 198 8.33 5.27 14.76
N ILE A 199 7.30 5.16 13.92
CA ILE A 199 5.91 4.95 14.35
C ILE A 199 5.63 3.45 14.51
N GLU A 200 6.14 2.63 13.60
CA GLU A 200 5.98 1.18 13.57
C GLU A 200 7.26 0.53 13.07
N GLY A 201 7.52 -0.71 13.49
CA GLY A 201 8.65 -1.52 13.06
C GLY A 201 10.00 -0.96 13.45
N SER A 202 11.01 -1.29 12.68
CA SER A 202 12.39 -0.85 12.89
C SER A 202 13.11 -0.59 11.58
N VAL A 203 14.21 0.18 11.64
CA VAL A 203 15.10 0.46 10.53
C VAL A 203 16.53 0.17 10.91
N SER A 204 17.30 -0.39 9.98
CA SER A 204 18.71 -0.74 10.16
C SER A 204 19.60 -0.02 9.15
N LYS A 205 20.87 0.13 9.51
CA LYS A 205 21.91 0.56 8.58
C LYS A 205 21.99 -0.37 7.38
N ASN A 206 22.23 0.18 6.20
CA ASN A 206 22.27 -0.51 4.90
C ASN A 206 20.93 -1.09 4.46
N GLU A 207 19.85 -0.71 5.10
CA GLU A 207 18.53 -1.13 4.70
C GLU A 207 17.98 -0.30 3.55
N LYS A 208 17.24 -0.95 2.63
CA LYS A 208 16.51 -0.29 1.56
C LYS A 208 15.11 0.05 2.01
N LEU A 209 14.76 1.32 1.88
CA LEU A 209 13.42 1.86 2.11
C LEU A 209 12.85 2.41 0.81
N PHE A 210 11.57 2.71 0.83
CA PHE A 210 10.86 3.32 -0.28
C PHE A 210 10.24 4.64 0.18
N ASN A 211 10.55 5.73 -0.52
CA ASN A 211 9.85 7.00 -0.36
C ASN A 211 8.60 6.97 -1.24
N TYR A 212 7.44 6.80 -0.61
CA TYR A 212 6.17 6.61 -1.31
C TYR A 212 5.69 7.85 -2.05
N ASP A 213 5.98 9.03 -1.54
CA ASP A 213 5.56 10.30 -2.15
C ASP A 213 6.36 10.63 -3.42
N VAL A 214 7.61 10.18 -3.48
CA VAL A 214 8.49 10.37 -4.65
C VAL A 214 8.48 9.16 -5.59
N GLY A 215 8.13 7.98 -5.06
CA GLY A 215 8.15 6.72 -5.81
C GLY A 215 9.56 6.16 -6.03
N LYS A 216 10.52 6.45 -5.12
CA LYS A 216 11.92 6.03 -5.23
C LYS A 216 12.38 5.14 -4.08
N GLU A 217 13.22 4.16 -4.41
CA GLU A 217 13.96 3.37 -3.44
C GLU A 217 15.15 4.19 -2.92
N VAL A 218 15.38 4.20 -1.62
CA VAL A 218 16.46 4.89 -0.93
C VAL A 218 17.23 3.92 -0.06
N LEU A 219 18.53 4.13 0.10
CA LEU A 219 19.38 3.32 0.97
C LEU A 219 19.74 4.12 2.23
N VAL A 220 19.53 3.52 3.39
CA VAL A 220 19.92 4.06 4.70
C VAL A 220 21.41 3.82 4.93
N ARG A 221 22.26 4.85 4.79
CA ARG A 221 23.72 4.74 5.04
C ARG A 221 24.07 4.65 6.51
N SER A 222 23.36 5.41 7.32
CA SER A 222 23.54 5.42 8.78
C SER A 222 22.25 5.79 9.48
N VAL A 223 22.12 5.29 10.70
CA VAL A 223 21.05 5.61 11.64
C VAL A 223 21.67 6.29 12.85
N GLN A 224 21.10 7.40 13.27
CA GLN A 224 21.49 8.10 14.50
C GLN A 224 20.27 8.24 15.39
N SER A 225 20.42 7.85 16.67
CA SER A 225 19.41 7.99 17.70
C SER A 225 20.07 8.55 18.95
N HIS A 226 19.45 9.53 19.63
CA HIS A 226 19.99 10.19 20.81
C HIS A 226 21.46 10.66 20.61
N ASP A 227 21.74 11.33 19.49
CA ASP A 227 23.04 11.85 19.07
C ASP A 227 24.16 10.81 18.94
N LYS A 228 23.81 9.52 18.89
CA LYS A 228 24.74 8.40 18.70
C LYS A 228 24.41 7.60 17.45
N PHE A 229 25.44 7.19 16.72
CA PHE A 229 25.28 6.23 15.64
C PHE A 229 24.91 4.86 16.22
N VAL A 230 23.89 4.24 15.63
CA VAL A 230 23.38 2.92 16.00
C VAL A 230 23.23 2.05 14.76
N ASP A 231 23.28 0.73 14.92
CA ASP A 231 23.06 -0.19 13.81
C ASP A 231 21.58 -0.31 13.43
N SER A 232 20.68 -0.16 14.42
CA SER A 232 19.24 -0.18 14.21
C SER A 232 18.50 0.68 15.22
N ALA A 233 17.28 1.13 14.85
CA ALA A 233 16.37 1.84 15.73
C ALA A 233 14.93 1.38 15.48
N GLY A 234 14.17 1.17 16.55
CA GLY A 234 12.78 0.72 16.53
C GLY A 234 11.79 1.81 16.93
N VAL A 235 10.56 1.37 17.21
CA VAL A 235 9.44 2.23 17.65
C VAL A 235 9.79 3.08 18.87
N SER A 236 9.06 4.19 19.02
CA SER A 236 9.29 5.18 20.10
C SER A 236 10.73 5.73 20.12
N SER A 237 11.41 5.69 18.97
CA SER A 237 12.73 6.31 18.79
C SER A 237 12.62 7.45 17.80
N ARG A 238 13.22 8.58 18.18
CA ARG A 238 13.48 9.64 17.24
C ARG A 238 14.82 9.39 16.57
N VAL A 239 14.82 9.37 15.25
CA VAL A 239 16.01 9.01 14.48
C VAL A 239 16.32 10.01 13.37
N ALA A 240 17.63 10.17 13.10
CA ALA A 240 18.11 10.78 11.88
C ALA A 240 18.61 9.68 10.94
N LEU A 241 18.15 9.71 9.70
CA LEU A 241 18.53 8.76 8.66
C LEU A 241 19.34 9.46 7.58
N ASN A 242 20.57 9.01 7.34
CA ASN A 242 21.33 9.43 6.18
C ASN A 242 20.88 8.60 4.98
N LEU A 243 20.36 9.26 3.94
CA LEU A 243 19.76 8.62 2.78
C LEU A 243 20.60 8.85 1.52
N THR A 244 20.71 7.79 0.71
CA THR A 244 21.28 7.86 -0.65
C THR A 244 20.29 7.31 -1.66
N GLY A 245 20.49 7.65 -2.96
CA GLY A 245 19.57 7.28 -4.02
C GLY A 245 18.44 8.29 -4.24
N ILE A 246 18.50 9.45 -3.57
CA ILE A 246 17.53 10.53 -3.71
C ILE A 246 18.22 11.89 -3.56
N GLU A 247 17.80 12.87 -4.36
CA GLU A 247 18.34 14.23 -4.29
C GLU A 247 17.70 15.04 -3.14
N LEU A 248 18.43 16.02 -2.59
CA LEU A 248 17.92 16.87 -1.53
C LEU A 248 16.64 17.61 -1.91
N SER A 249 16.55 18.07 -3.15
CA SER A 249 15.40 18.78 -3.71
C SER A 249 14.12 17.95 -3.78
N GLU A 250 14.24 16.62 -3.79
CA GLU A 250 13.11 15.68 -3.82
C GLU A 250 12.61 15.34 -2.42
N LEU A 251 13.43 15.54 -1.40
CA LEU A 251 13.07 15.28 0.00
C LEU A 251 12.27 16.46 0.57
N LYS A 252 11.15 16.15 1.21
CA LYS A 252 10.26 17.16 1.82
C LYS A 252 9.68 16.65 3.14
N LYS A 253 9.38 17.58 4.04
CA LYS A 253 8.59 17.31 5.25
C LYS A 253 7.25 16.69 4.88
N GLY A 254 6.82 15.69 5.65
CA GLY A 254 5.55 14.97 5.48
C GLY A 254 5.61 13.77 4.55
N GLN A 255 6.73 13.48 3.91
CA GLN A 255 6.88 12.27 3.09
C GLN A 255 6.97 11.01 3.96
N LEU A 256 6.39 9.92 3.46
CA LEU A 256 6.38 8.61 4.11
C LEU A 256 7.54 7.74 3.61
N LEU A 257 8.40 7.32 4.54
CA LEU A 257 9.37 6.24 4.32
C LEU A 257 8.85 4.93 4.92
N SER A 258 8.92 3.86 4.15
CA SER A 258 8.53 2.52 4.61
C SER A 258 9.19 1.43 3.76
N LYS A 259 8.86 0.16 4.01
CA LYS A 259 9.24 -0.96 3.15
C LYS A 259 8.46 -0.90 1.83
N LYS A 260 9.12 -1.26 0.73
CA LYS A 260 8.48 -1.30 -0.60
C LYS A 260 7.35 -2.34 -0.66
N GLY A 261 6.24 -2.00 -1.30
CA GLY A 261 5.14 -2.92 -1.60
C GLY A 261 4.00 -2.97 -0.57
N PHE A 262 4.13 -2.31 0.57
CA PHE A 262 3.12 -2.34 1.64
C PHE A 262 2.03 -1.29 1.50
N PHE A 263 2.27 -0.21 0.77
CA PHE A 263 1.29 0.86 0.59
C PHE A 263 1.00 1.10 -0.89
N ARG A 264 -0.26 1.43 -1.15
CA ARG A 264 -0.73 2.01 -2.42
C ARG A 264 -1.32 3.37 -2.12
N GLY A 265 -1.13 4.31 -3.03
CA GLY A 265 -1.68 5.65 -2.92
C GLY A 265 -3.11 5.73 -3.44
N PHE A 266 -3.95 6.46 -2.72
CA PHE A 266 -5.33 6.72 -3.12
C PHE A 266 -5.70 8.19 -2.90
N ARG A 267 -6.48 8.74 -3.83
CA ARG A 267 -6.99 10.12 -3.74
C ARG A 267 -8.34 10.24 -3.04
N GLU A 268 -8.93 9.13 -2.69
CA GLU A 268 -10.15 9.07 -1.89
C GLU A 268 -9.95 8.08 -0.74
N VAL A 269 -10.26 8.52 0.48
CA VAL A 269 -10.06 7.75 1.71
C VAL A 269 -11.27 7.96 2.62
N ASP A 270 -11.77 6.88 3.20
CA ASP A 270 -12.91 6.95 4.11
C ASP A 270 -12.45 6.89 5.56
N ALA A 271 -13.12 7.65 6.41
CA ALA A 271 -12.74 7.82 7.81
C ALA A 271 -13.96 8.04 8.73
N VAL A 272 -13.73 7.83 10.02
CA VAL A 272 -14.58 8.38 11.07
C VAL A 272 -13.99 9.70 11.56
N VAL A 273 -14.82 10.71 11.70
CA VAL A 273 -14.44 12.05 12.20
C VAL A 273 -15.29 12.39 13.40
N THR A 274 -14.66 12.92 14.44
CA THR A 274 -15.34 13.61 15.55
C THR A 274 -15.14 15.12 15.35
N ALA A 275 -16.22 15.85 15.20
CA ALA A 275 -16.21 17.29 14.99
C ALA A 275 -17.55 17.90 15.42
N LYS A 276 -17.57 19.11 15.97
CA LYS A 276 -18.82 19.77 16.38
C LYS A 276 -19.67 20.22 15.19
N ASN A 277 -19.06 20.77 14.16
CA ASN A 277 -19.74 21.31 12.97
C ASN A 277 -18.91 21.02 11.72
N LEU A 278 -19.13 19.87 11.09
CA LEU A 278 -18.48 19.53 9.83
C LEU A 278 -19.44 19.79 8.66
N ILE A 279 -19.01 20.52 7.64
CA ILE A 279 -19.84 20.91 6.52
C ILE A 279 -19.52 20.04 5.29
N HIS A 280 -20.56 19.55 4.62
CA HIS A 280 -20.41 18.78 3.38
C HIS A 280 -19.77 19.64 2.28
N SER A 281 -18.81 19.10 1.57
CA SER A 281 -18.01 19.77 0.54
C SER A 281 -17.05 20.86 1.03
N GLN A 282 -16.88 21.05 2.34
CA GLN A 282 -15.87 21.94 2.91
C GLN A 282 -14.46 21.52 2.51
N SER A 283 -13.61 22.51 2.27
CA SER A 283 -12.16 22.30 2.15
C SER A 283 -11.51 22.47 3.52
N VAL A 284 -10.68 21.48 3.90
CA VAL A 284 -9.98 21.46 5.17
C VAL A 284 -8.51 21.12 4.95
N THR A 285 -7.63 21.44 5.92
CA THR A 285 -6.29 20.87 5.96
C THR A 285 -6.35 19.55 6.73
N PHE A 286 -6.02 18.46 6.08
CA PHE A 286 -5.88 17.12 6.66
C PHE A 286 -4.43 16.94 7.14
N CYS A 287 -4.26 16.75 8.44
CA CYS A 287 -2.96 16.65 9.10
C CYS A 287 -2.74 15.21 9.59
N VAL A 288 -1.72 14.51 9.06
CA VAL A 288 -1.34 13.14 9.43
C VAL A 288 0.17 13.02 9.52
N GLY A 289 0.70 12.50 10.62
CA GLY A 289 2.14 12.53 10.85
C GLY A 289 2.68 13.96 10.75
N ALA A 290 3.70 14.15 9.93
CA ALA A 290 4.26 15.47 9.60
C ALA A 290 3.67 16.07 8.30
N LYS A 291 2.69 15.40 7.67
CA LYS A 291 2.08 15.79 6.39
C LYS A 291 0.82 16.63 6.60
N ASN A 292 0.72 17.74 5.88
CA ASN A 292 -0.44 18.62 5.88
C ASN A 292 -0.90 18.83 4.44
N VAL A 293 -2.11 18.39 4.09
CA VAL A 293 -2.62 18.45 2.72
C VAL A 293 -4.05 18.98 2.68
N PRO A 294 -4.42 19.75 1.66
CA PRO A 294 -5.82 20.13 1.46
C PRO A 294 -6.66 18.89 1.11
N ALA A 295 -7.85 18.82 1.73
CA ALA A 295 -8.80 17.75 1.47
C ALA A 295 -10.22 18.32 1.38
N LYS A 296 -11.05 17.74 0.51
CA LYS A 296 -12.48 18.02 0.43
C LYS A 296 -13.25 16.97 1.22
N VAL A 297 -14.14 17.41 2.10
CA VAL A 297 -14.95 16.56 2.96
C VAL A 297 -16.24 16.16 2.25
N LEU A 298 -16.54 14.88 2.15
CA LEU A 298 -17.81 14.34 1.65
C LEU A 298 -18.49 13.55 2.76
N ILE A 299 -19.49 14.11 3.41
CA ILE A 299 -20.22 13.46 4.50
C ILE A 299 -21.07 12.31 3.93
N LEU A 300 -20.83 11.09 4.42
CA LEU A 300 -21.59 9.89 4.11
C LEU A 300 -22.78 9.72 5.08
N SER A 301 -22.51 9.86 6.38
CA SER A 301 -23.53 9.86 7.44
C SER A 301 -23.05 10.64 8.64
N GLN A 302 -24.00 11.05 9.48
CA GLN A 302 -23.77 11.77 10.74
C GLN A 302 -24.61 11.14 11.85
N LYS A 303 -24.00 11.01 13.02
CA LYS A 303 -24.67 10.69 14.26
C LYS A 303 -24.02 11.52 15.37
N ASP A 304 -24.77 12.45 15.95
CA ASP A 304 -24.24 13.43 16.91
C ASP A 304 -23.01 14.16 16.32
N ASP A 305 -21.91 14.25 17.07
CA ASP A 305 -20.64 14.84 16.63
C ASP A 305 -19.73 13.83 15.87
N SER A 306 -20.24 12.65 15.52
CA SER A 306 -19.52 11.61 14.79
C SER A 306 -19.99 11.50 13.36
N TYR A 307 -19.06 11.51 12.41
CA TYR A 307 -19.33 11.49 10.97
C TYR A 307 -18.57 10.34 10.31
N PHE A 308 -19.23 9.59 9.41
CA PHE A 308 -18.50 8.88 8.37
C PHE A 308 -18.33 9.80 7.17
N VAL A 309 -17.08 9.92 6.71
CA VAL A 309 -16.71 10.82 5.63
C VAL A 309 -15.84 10.13 4.59
N SER A 310 -15.92 10.57 3.33
CA SER A 310 -14.88 10.35 2.33
C SER A 310 -14.11 11.64 2.15
N PHE A 311 -12.80 11.60 2.28
CA PHE A 311 -11.91 12.70 1.93
C PHE A 311 -11.43 12.55 0.50
N LYS A 312 -11.48 13.67 -0.27
CA LYS A 312 -10.86 13.73 -1.60
C LYS A 312 -9.64 14.61 -1.58
N PHE A 313 -8.53 14.07 -2.08
CA PHE A 313 -7.21 14.71 -2.15
C PHE A 313 -6.82 15.01 -3.61
N GLN A 314 -5.94 15.99 -3.82
CA GLN A 314 -5.38 16.30 -5.15
C GLN A 314 -4.29 15.32 -5.57
N SER A 315 -3.56 14.76 -4.61
CA SER A 315 -2.49 13.78 -4.81
C SER A 315 -2.77 12.50 -4.04
N ASP A 316 -2.05 11.45 -4.36
CA ASP A 316 -2.18 10.17 -3.69
C ASP A 316 -1.73 10.27 -2.22
N MET A 317 -2.51 9.65 -1.34
CA MET A 317 -2.23 9.50 0.08
C MET A 317 -1.91 8.04 0.39
N PHE A 318 -0.86 7.82 1.18
CA PHE A 318 -0.37 6.50 1.57
C PHE A 318 -0.71 6.24 3.04
N LEU A 319 -2.00 6.11 3.32
CA LEU A 319 -2.55 5.96 4.67
C LEU A 319 -2.78 4.48 5.00
N LYS A 320 -2.91 4.21 6.30
CA LYS A 320 -3.20 2.89 6.85
C LYS A 320 -4.52 2.91 7.64
N PHE A 321 -5.14 1.75 7.78
CA PHE A 321 -6.26 1.56 8.72
C PHE A 321 -5.88 1.99 10.13
N ASP A 322 -6.81 2.61 10.82
CA ASP A 322 -6.72 3.16 12.19
C ASP A 322 -5.67 4.28 12.36
N GLU A 323 -5.21 4.88 11.26
CA GLU A 323 -4.28 6.03 11.33
C GLU A 323 -5.01 7.28 11.80
N ALA A 324 -4.47 7.93 12.84
CA ALA A 324 -5.03 9.15 13.42
C ALA A 324 -4.77 10.35 12.51
N PHE A 325 -5.70 11.30 12.49
CA PHE A 325 -5.51 12.58 11.83
C PHE A 325 -6.27 13.71 12.54
N VAL A 326 -5.86 14.94 12.26
CA VAL A 326 -6.50 16.16 12.75
C VAL A 326 -6.92 17.00 11.55
N LEU A 327 -8.06 17.68 11.68
CA LEU A 327 -8.60 18.59 10.67
C LEU A 327 -8.48 20.04 11.14
N ILE A 328 -7.95 20.88 10.26
CA ILE A 328 -7.80 22.32 10.49
C ILE A 328 -8.59 23.10 9.43
N SER A 329 -9.32 24.10 9.87
CA SER A 329 -9.89 25.15 9.04
C SER A 329 -9.65 26.51 9.70
N ASP A 330 -9.33 27.54 8.92
CA ASP A 330 -9.08 28.91 9.40
C ASP A 330 -8.11 28.98 10.60
N ALA A 331 -7.01 28.21 10.49
CA ALA A 331 -5.96 28.06 11.50
C ALA A 331 -6.41 27.46 12.85
N ARG A 332 -7.61 26.88 12.95
CA ARG A 332 -8.14 26.25 14.17
C ARG A 332 -8.40 24.76 13.95
N VAL A 333 -8.29 23.98 15.00
CA VAL A 333 -8.74 22.58 15.01
C VAL A 333 -10.26 22.56 14.95
N ILE A 334 -10.81 21.84 13.97
CA ILE A 334 -12.26 21.67 13.79
C ILE A 334 -12.71 20.25 14.11
N GLY A 335 -11.77 19.34 14.33
CA GLY A 335 -12.00 17.95 14.65
C GLY A 335 -10.86 17.06 14.19
N GLY A 336 -11.10 15.76 14.17
CA GLY A 336 -10.14 14.73 13.73
C GLY A 336 -10.75 13.36 13.88
N GLY A 337 -9.94 12.33 13.67
CA GLY A 337 -10.46 10.97 13.75
C GLY A 337 -9.48 9.89 13.33
N ARG A 338 -10.04 8.81 12.76
CA ARG A 338 -9.31 7.63 12.32
C ARG A 338 -9.64 7.29 10.88
N VAL A 339 -8.61 6.95 10.12
CA VAL A 339 -8.77 6.35 8.78
C VAL A 339 -9.36 4.96 8.94
N LEU A 340 -10.51 4.70 8.33
CA LEU A 340 -11.13 3.39 8.37
C LEU A 340 -10.84 2.61 7.07
N ASN A 341 -11.01 3.24 5.92
CA ASN A 341 -10.77 2.62 4.64
C ASN A 341 -9.78 3.46 3.81
N PRO A 342 -8.49 3.11 3.81
CA PRO A 342 -7.46 3.88 3.10
C PRO A 342 -7.41 3.60 1.59
N VAL A 343 -8.26 2.70 1.08
CA VAL A 343 -8.30 2.29 -0.33
C VAL A 343 -9.67 2.53 -0.95
N LEU A 344 -9.77 2.48 -2.27
CA LEU A 344 -11.05 2.61 -2.96
C LEU A 344 -11.72 1.23 -3.11
N GLU A 345 -12.91 1.07 -2.52
CA GLU A 345 -13.74 -0.14 -2.65
C GLU A 345 -14.97 0.12 -3.52
N PRO A 346 -15.43 -0.88 -4.31
CA PRO A 346 -16.58 -0.74 -5.21
C PRO A 346 -17.92 -0.82 -4.46
N LEU A 347 -18.04 -0.04 -3.39
CA LEU A 347 -19.22 -0.01 -2.53
C LEU A 347 -20.12 1.19 -2.84
N LYS A 348 -21.42 0.96 -2.95
CA LYS A 348 -22.43 2.02 -2.95
C LYS A 348 -22.54 2.65 -1.55
N LYS A 349 -23.06 3.89 -1.45
CA LYS A 349 -23.10 4.66 -0.19
C LYS A 349 -23.62 3.86 1.01
N ALA A 350 -24.72 3.13 0.88
CA ALA A 350 -25.29 2.35 1.97
C ALA A 350 -24.34 1.22 2.43
N GLY A 351 -23.80 0.42 1.48
CA GLY A 351 -22.84 -0.63 1.77
C GLY A 351 -21.52 -0.07 2.34
N LYS A 352 -21.08 1.11 1.85
CA LYS A 352 -19.90 1.80 2.39
C LYS A 352 -20.10 2.18 3.87
N ILE A 353 -21.27 2.70 4.25
CA ILE A 353 -21.58 3.03 5.65
C ILE A 353 -21.55 1.78 6.54
N LEU A 354 -22.14 0.66 6.10
CA LEU A 354 -22.11 -0.60 6.85
C LEU A 354 -20.66 -1.13 6.99
N PHE A 355 -19.89 -1.08 5.92
CA PHE A 355 -18.48 -1.46 5.92
C PHE A 355 -17.64 -0.61 6.89
N LEU A 356 -17.81 0.71 6.88
CA LEU A 356 -17.12 1.59 7.81
C LEU A 356 -17.56 1.36 9.26
N ALA A 357 -18.83 1.04 9.49
CA ALA A 357 -19.33 0.70 10.83
C ALA A 357 -18.73 -0.61 11.36
N SER A 358 -18.53 -1.63 10.52
CA SER A 358 -17.86 -2.86 10.91
C SER A 358 -16.38 -2.62 11.20
N LEU A 359 -15.68 -1.84 10.37
CA LEU A 359 -14.28 -1.47 10.58
C LEU A 359 -14.08 -0.67 11.88
N LEU A 360 -14.97 0.27 12.18
CA LEU A 360 -14.92 1.06 13.43
C LEU A 360 -15.03 0.18 14.69
N LYS A 361 -15.74 -0.94 14.58
CA LYS A 361 -15.90 -1.94 15.66
C LYS A 361 -14.79 -3.01 15.64
N HIS A 362 -13.87 -2.96 14.69
CA HIS A 362 -12.90 -4.04 14.41
C HIS A 362 -13.57 -5.39 14.11
N ASP A 363 -14.81 -5.38 13.60
CA ASP A 363 -15.50 -6.57 13.11
C ASP A 363 -15.08 -6.87 11.67
N PHE A 364 -13.89 -7.45 11.54
CA PHE A 364 -13.32 -7.77 10.23
C PHE A 364 -14.05 -8.93 9.54
N VAL A 365 -14.76 -9.80 10.26
CA VAL A 365 -15.55 -10.88 9.67
C VAL A 365 -16.73 -10.28 8.90
N GLU A 366 -17.46 -9.35 9.49
CA GLU A 366 -18.54 -8.62 8.83
C GLU A 366 -18.00 -7.76 7.69
N ALA A 367 -16.87 -7.06 7.89
CA ALA A 367 -16.22 -6.28 6.84
C ALA A 367 -15.89 -7.13 5.60
N PHE A 368 -15.33 -8.33 5.79
CA PHE A 368 -15.01 -9.25 4.70
C PHE A 368 -16.27 -9.82 4.03
N SER A 369 -17.35 -10.04 4.80
CA SER A 369 -18.64 -10.45 4.25
C SER A 369 -19.21 -9.40 3.30
N ILE A 370 -19.15 -8.11 3.68
CA ILE A 370 -19.59 -7.00 2.82
C ILE A 370 -18.72 -6.90 1.55
N LEU A 371 -17.39 -7.04 1.69
CA LEU A 371 -16.48 -7.00 0.53
C LEU A 371 -16.69 -8.19 -0.41
N LYS A 372 -16.96 -9.38 0.12
CA LYS A 372 -17.31 -10.57 -0.67
C LYS A 372 -18.48 -10.30 -1.61
N GLU A 373 -19.53 -9.66 -1.12
CA GLU A 373 -20.71 -9.32 -1.92
C GLU A 373 -20.42 -8.24 -2.97
N ALA A 374 -19.56 -7.27 -2.62
CA ALA A 374 -19.18 -6.19 -3.52
C ALA A 374 -18.25 -6.64 -4.65
N HIS A 375 -17.36 -7.58 -4.38
CA HIS A 375 -16.35 -8.09 -5.31
C HIS A 375 -16.74 -9.42 -5.94
N LYS A 376 -17.62 -9.40 -6.95
CA LYS A 376 -18.09 -10.61 -7.65
C LYS A 376 -16.97 -11.56 -8.11
N ASN A 377 -15.82 -11.02 -8.46
CA ASN A 377 -14.66 -11.77 -8.94
C ASN A 377 -13.63 -12.08 -7.84
N GLY A 378 -14.04 -11.97 -6.57
CA GLY A 378 -13.17 -12.11 -5.43
C GLY A 378 -12.37 -10.84 -5.12
N PHE A 379 -11.81 -10.77 -3.92
CA PHE A 379 -10.94 -9.68 -3.51
C PHE A 379 -9.66 -10.20 -2.85
N GLY A 380 -8.57 -9.49 -3.08
CA GLY A 380 -7.26 -9.82 -2.53
C GLY A 380 -7.08 -9.33 -1.11
N ILE A 381 -6.38 -10.11 -0.28
CA ILE A 381 -5.95 -9.75 1.07
C ILE A 381 -4.43 -9.50 1.18
N ILE A 382 -3.72 -9.43 0.06
CA ILE A 382 -2.29 -9.10 0.02
C ILE A 382 -2.00 -7.73 0.64
N SER A 383 -2.94 -6.78 0.53
CA SER A 383 -2.85 -5.45 1.13
C SER A 383 -3.54 -5.33 2.49
N SER A 384 -3.75 -6.46 3.20
CA SER A 384 -4.45 -6.48 4.49
C SER A 384 -3.79 -5.60 5.54
N TYR A 385 -2.47 -5.48 5.52
CA TYR A 385 -1.73 -4.60 6.41
C TYR A 385 -2.18 -3.13 6.27
N GLN A 386 -2.25 -2.63 5.04
CA GLN A 386 -2.72 -1.26 4.80
C GLN A 386 -4.22 -1.10 5.08
N ARG A 387 -5.04 -2.07 4.63
CA ARG A 387 -6.51 -1.98 4.62
C ARG A 387 -7.16 -2.23 5.97
N PHE A 388 -6.56 -3.11 6.79
CA PHE A 388 -7.17 -3.61 8.02
C PHE A 388 -6.21 -3.61 9.21
N GLY A 389 -4.94 -3.30 9.00
CA GLY A 389 -3.91 -3.43 10.03
C GLY A 389 -3.55 -4.87 10.38
N LEU A 390 -3.95 -5.83 9.55
CA LEU A 390 -3.75 -7.27 9.75
C LEU A 390 -2.57 -7.77 8.92
N ASN A 391 -1.75 -8.65 9.47
CA ASN A 391 -0.81 -9.41 8.67
C ASN A 391 -1.55 -10.47 7.82
N HIS A 392 -0.85 -11.19 6.93
CA HIS A 392 -1.50 -12.13 6.02
C HIS A 392 -2.13 -13.33 6.75
N GLU A 393 -1.50 -13.83 7.81
CA GLU A 393 -2.01 -14.96 8.60
C GLU A 393 -3.29 -14.58 9.34
N GLU A 394 -3.29 -13.41 9.97
CA GLU A 394 -4.47 -12.86 10.63
C GLU A 394 -5.62 -12.63 9.63
N ALA A 395 -5.33 -12.08 8.45
CA ALA A 395 -6.34 -11.85 7.42
C ALA A 395 -6.92 -13.17 6.88
N VAL A 396 -6.11 -14.21 6.70
CA VAL A 396 -6.56 -15.57 6.35
C VAL A 396 -7.40 -16.17 7.47
N ALA A 397 -7.00 -16.01 8.72
CA ALA A 397 -7.77 -16.49 9.88
C ALA A 397 -9.15 -15.82 9.98
N VAL A 398 -9.23 -14.52 9.70
CA VAL A 398 -10.51 -13.79 9.58
C VAL A 398 -11.34 -14.34 8.42
N ALA A 399 -10.73 -14.48 7.24
CA ALA A 399 -11.40 -14.96 6.03
C ALA A 399 -12.06 -16.33 6.22
N LYS A 400 -11.40 -17.24 6.92
CA LYS A 400 -11.92 -18.59 7.25
C LYS A 400 -13.16 -18.58 8.15
N LYS A 401 -13.45 -17.48 8.85
CA LYS A 401 -14.64 -17.32 9.67
C LYS A 401 -15.83 -16.76 8.89
N VAL A 402 -15.62 -16.25 7.68
CA VAL A 402 -16.69 -15.76 6.82
C VAL A 402 -17.44 -16.93 6.20
N SER A 403 -18.77 -16.90 6.21
CA SER A 403 -19.60 -17.95 5.62
C SER A 403 -19.58 -17.91 4.09
N ASN A 404 -19.74 -19.08 3.47
CA ASN A 404 -19.89 -19.23 2.01
C ASN A 404 -18.73 -18.62 1.20
N VAL A 405 -17.50 -18.85 1.63
CA VAL A 405 -16.30 -18.40 0.92
C VAL A 405 -15.37 -19.55 0.56
N PHE A 406 -14.62 -19.35 -0.50
CA PHE A 406 -13.39 -20.06 -0.80
C PHE A 406 -12.21 -19.13 -0.52
N VAL A 407 -11.31 -19.53 0.36
CA VAL A 407 -10.09 -18.80 0.71
C VAL A 407 -8.92 -19.46 0.00
N ASP A 408 -8.32 -18.74 -0.93
CA ASP A 408 -7.06 -19.16 -1.55
C ASP A 408 -5.88 -18.58 -0.75
N GLU A 409 -5.32 -19.37 0.15
CA GLU A 409 -4.23 -18.97 1.03
C GLU A 409 -2.93 -18.68 0.28
N LYS A 410 -2.70 -19.33 -0.88
CA LYS A 410 -1.49 -19.11 -1.70
C LYS A 410 -1.59 -17.83 -2.52
N ALA A 411 -2.75 -17.59 -3.13
CA ALA A 411 -2.99 -16.38 -3.91
C ALA A 411 -3.41 -15.19 -3.04
N LEU A 412 -3.66 -15.40 -1.74
CA LEU A 412 -4.20 -14.41 -0.80
C LEU A 412 -5.48 -13.75 -1.34
N ASN A 413 -6.40 -14.57 -1.84
CA ASN A 413 -7.67 -14.14 -2.40
C ASN A 413 -8.86 -14.82 -1.71
N ILE A 414 -9.94 -14.09 -1.60
CA ILE A 414 -11.22 -14.57 -1.06
C ILE A 414 -12.27 -14.49 -2.16
N TYR A 415 -13.03 -15.56 -2.33
CA TYR A 415 -14.09 -15.66 -3.31
C TYR A 415 -15.40 -16.10 -2.64
N ASP A 416 -16.53 -15.55 -3.07
CA ASP A 416 -17.82 -16.16 -2.78
C ASP A 416 -17.91 -17.53 -3.44
N LEU A 417 -18.55 -18.51 -2.79
CA LEU A 417 -18.68 -19.86 -3.35
C LEU A 417 -19.42 -19.89 -4.69
N SER A 418 -20.26 -18.90 -5.00
CA SER A 418 -20.88 -18.76 -6.32
C SER A 418 -19.84 -18.58 -7.45
N ALA A 419 -18.62 -18.17 -7.14
CA ALA A 419 -17.51 -18.12 -8.10
C ALA A 419 -17.15 -19.51 -8.63
N VAL A 420 -17.23 -20.55 -7.80
CA VAL A 420 -17.04 -21.95 -8.22
C VAL A 420 -18.11 -22.34 -9.23
N GLU A 421 -19.38 -22.01 -8.96
CA GLU A 421 -20.49 -22.32 -9.87
C GLU A 421 -20.35 -21.59 -11.21
N ARG A 422 -19.85 -20.36 -11.21
CA ARG A 422 -19.58 -19.63 -12.45
C ARG A 422 -18.48 -20.29 -13.28
N ILE A 423 -17.41 -20.79 -12.65
CA ILE A 423 -16.36 -21.54 -13.35
C ILE A 423 -16.93 -22.85 -13.89
N LYS A 424 -17.71 -23.60 -13.09
CA LYS A 424 -18.39 -24.83 -13.53
C LYS A 424 -19.30 -24.60 -14.74
N SER A 425 -20.05 -23.49 -14.71
CA SER A 425 -20.91 -23.10 -15.84
C SER A 425 -20.11 -22.76 -17.11
N ALA A 426 -18.96 -22.04 -16.95
CA ALA A 426 -18.08 -21.77 -18.07
C ALA A 426 -17.48 -23.05 -18.66
N ILE A 427 -17.05 -24.01 -17.84
CA ILE A 427 -16.54 -25.31 -18.30
C ILE A 427 -17.62 -26.10 -19.02
N LYS A 428 -18.86 -26.15 -18.50
CA LYS A 428 -19.98 -26.82 -19.17
C LYS A 428 -20.25 -26.22 -20.55
N PHE A 429 -20.24 -24.90 -20.65
CA PHE A 429 -20.39 -24.19 -21.93
C PHE A 429 -19.25 -24.53 -22.91
N MET A 430 -17.99 -24.63 -22.43
CA MET A 430 -16.88 -25.07 -23.27
C MET A 430 -17.07 -26.48 -23.82
N ILE A 431 -17.56 -27.42 -22.99
CA ILE A 431 -17.87 -28.80 -23.40
C ILE A 431 -19.02 -28.85 -24.38
N GLU A 432 -20.06 -28.02 -24.24
CA GLU A 432 -21.18 -27.92 -25.16
C GLU A 432 -20.74 -27.39 -26.53
N LYS A 433 -19.87 -26.38 -26.53
CA LYS A 433 -19.30 -25.82 -27.76
C LYS A 433 -18.41 -26.82 -28.50
N ASN A 434 -17.61 -27.58 -27.74
CA ASN A 434 -16.73 -28.62 -28.28
C ASN A 434 -16.66 -29.82 -27.32
N GLU A 435 -17.25 -30.95 -27.70
CA GLU A 435 -17.23 -32.17 -26.90
C GLU A 435 -15.81 -32.73 -26.66
N PHE A 436 -14.85 -32.30 -27.48
CA PHE A 436 -13.40 -32.66 -27.39
C PHE A 436 -12.58 -31.58 -26.66
N ALA A 437 -13.22 -30.66 -25.95
CA ALA A 437 -12.49 -29.66 -25.16
C ALA A 437 -11.52 -30.33 -24.17
N VAL A 438 -10.32 -29.79 -24.10
CA VAL A 438 -9.26 -30.20 -23.16
C VAL A 438 -8.87 -29.02 -22.31
N PHE A 439 -8.95 -29.16 -21.01
CA PHE A 439 -8.66 -28.06 -20.09
C PHE A 439 -7.93 -28.53 -18.84
N SER A 440 -7.26 -27.60 -18.19
CA SER A 440 -6.58 -27.76 -16.92
C SER A 440 -6.91 -26.57 -16.01
N ALA A 441 -6.61 -26.67 -14.73
CA ALA A 441 -6.79 -25.51 -13.82
C ALA A 441 -6.02 -24.28 -14.32
N GLN A 442 -4.86 -24.48 -14.92
CA GLN A 442 -4.07 -23.39 -15.48
C GLN A 442 -4.73 -22.75 -16.71
N SER A 443 -5.26 -23.56 -17.65
CA SER A 443 -5.96 -23.00 -18.83
C SER A 443 -7.23 -22.26 -18.45
N ILE A 444 -7.98 -22.76 -17.47
CA ILE A 444 -9.17 -22.08 -16.93
C ILE A 444 -8.78 -20.76 -16.24
N SER A 445 -7.74 -20.76 -15.40
CA SER A 445 -7.25 -19.54 -14.75
C SER A 445 -6.74 -18.50 -15.75
N LEU A 446 -6.09 -18.90 -16.83
CA LEU A 446 -5.68 -18.00 -17.91
C LEU A 446 -6.88 -17.41 -18.67
N LYS A 447 -7.89 -18.24 -18.96
CA LYS A 447 -9.10 -17.81 -19.66
C LYS A 447 -10.00 -16.93 -18.80
N LEU A 448 -10.11 -17.26 -17.52
CA LEU A 448 -10.86 -16.51 -16.50
C LEU A 448 -9.87 -15.77 -15.61
N ALA A 449 -9.28 -14.68 -16.10
CA ALA A 449 -8.19 -13.95 -15.42
C ALA A 449 -8.47 -13.54 -13.97
N TRP A 450 -9.73 -13.55 -13.54
CA TRP A 450 -10.15 -13.32 -12.16
C TRP A 450 -10.06 -14.55 -11.26
N ALA A 451 -10.02 -15.77 -11.84
CA ALA A 451 -10.00 -17.02 -11.08
C ALA A 451 -8.57 -17.44 -10.75
N SER A 452 -8.29 -17.70 -9.49
CA SER A 452 -7.01 -18.27 -9.09
C SER A 452 -6.92 -19.75 -9.53
N LEU A 453 -5.69 -20.25 -9.59
CA LEU A 453 -5.43 -21.64 -9.94
C LEU A 453 -6.15 -22.63 -9.00
N ASN A 454 -6.12 -22.36 -7.69
CA ASN A 454 -6.75 -23.23 -6.71
C ASN A 454 -8.28 -23.18 -6.78
N LEU A 455 -8.87 -22.01 -7.10
CA LEU A 455 -10.30 -21.89 -7.31
C LEU A 455 -10.75 -22.66 -8.56
N ALA A 456 -9.98 -22.55 -9.65
CA ALA A 456 -10.23 -23.33 -10.87
C ALA A 456 -10.11 -24.83 -10.61
N GLN A 457 -9.09 -25.26 -9.86
CA GLN A 457 -8.90 -26.68 -9.48
C GLN A 457 -10.09 -27.20 -8.67
N LYS A 458 -10.56 -26.41 -7.68
CA LYS A 458 -11.76 -26.77 -6.89
C LYS A 458 -12.99 -27.01 -7.78
N ALA A 459 -13.23 -26.14 -8.76
CA ALA A 459 -14.35 -26.28 -9.68
C ALA A 459 -14.21 -27.55 -10.55
N LEU A 460 -12.99 -27.88 -10.99
CA LEU A 460 -12.70 -29.11 -11.73
C LEU A 460 -12.93 -30.36 -10.88
N ASP A 461 -12.45 -30.36 -9.64
CA ASP A 461 -12.63 -31.49 -8.71
C ASP A 461 -14.14 -31.75 -8.45
N GLU A 462 -14.94 -30.70 -8.29
CA GLU A 462 -16.39 -30.82 -8.11
C GLU A 462 -17.09 -31.38 -9.36
N LEU A 463 -16.66 -30.96 -10.57
CA LEU A 463 -17.22 -31.50 -11.82
C LEU A 463 -16.79 -32.95 -12.06
N GLU A 464 -15.59 -33.35 -11.70
CA GLU A 464 -15.10 -34.72 -11.74
C GLU A 464 -15.88 -35.62 -10.77
N ASN A 465 -16.05 -35.16 -9.51
CA ASN A 465 -16.87 -35.86 -8.52
C ASN A 465 -18.32 -36.02 -8.95
N ALA A 466 -18.85 -35.03 -9.70
CA ALA A 466 -20.19 -35.12 -10.31
C ALA A 466 -20.22 -36.00 -11.57
N ASN A 467 -19.15 -36.67 -11.95
CA ASN A 467 -19.01 -37.51 -13.13
C ASN A 467 -19.29 -36.79 -14.46
N LEU A 468 -19.13 -35.48 -14.56
CA LEU A 468 -19.30 -34.70 -15.78
C LEU A 468 -18.04 -34.63 -16.63
N ILE A 469 -16.88 -34.69 -15.99
CA ILE A 469 -15.57 -34.69 -16.61
C ILE A 469 -14.72 -35.84 -16.07
N SER A 470 -13.63 -36.16 -16.75
CA SER A 470 -12.64 -37.13 -16.31
C SER A 470 -11.24 -36.57 -16.46
N LYS A 471 -10.38 -36.89 -15.49
CA LYS A 471 -8.98 -36.48 -15.47
C LYS A 471 -8.10 -37.58 -16.03
N ASP A 472 -7.19 -37.22 -16.91
CA ASP A 472 -6.10 -38.09 -17.35
C ASP A 472 -4.86 -37.26 -17.67
N SER A 473 -3.71 -37.72 -17.17
CA SER A 473 -2.38 -37.09 -17.43
C SER A 473 -2.34 -35.58 -17.14
N GLY A 474 -3.09 -35.12 -16.11
CA GLY A 474 -3.10 -33.69 -15.67
C GLY A 474 -4.06 -32.80 -16.44
N VAL A 475 -4.79 -33.31 -17.41
CA VAL A 475 -5.83 -32.59 -18.15
C VAL A 475 -7.22 -33.20 -17.91
N TYR A 476 -8.25 -32.41 -18.14
CA TYR A 476 -9.65 -32.80 -18.00
C TYR A 476 -10.37 -32.76 -19.35
N THR A 477 -11.27 -33.73 -19.57
CA THR A 477 -12.11 -33.82 -20.74
C THR A 477 -13.53 -34.17 -20.32
N LYS A 478 -14.50 -34.07 -21.22
CA LYS A 478 -15.85 -34.59 -21.03
C LYS A 478 -15.79 -36.08 -20.67
N LYS A 479 -16.61 -36.52 -19.72
CA LYS A 479 -16.72 -37.94 -19.33
C LYS A 479 -17.02 -38.82 -20.55
N GLY A 480 -16.28 -39.92 -20.69
CA GLY A 480 -16.45 -40.89 -21.77
C GLY A 480 -15.70 -40.57 -23.06
N VAL A 481 -14.96 -39.48 -23.13
CA VAL A 481 -14.06 -39.18 -24.25
C VAL A 481 -12.75 -39.97 -24.11
N ASP A 482 -12.42 -40.76 -25.13
CA ASP A 482 -11.15 -41.48 -25.24
C ASP A 482 -10.02 -40.52 -25.62
N LEU A 483 -9.10 -40.30 -24.70
CA LEU A 483 -7.95 -39.38 -24.91
C LEU A 483 -7.02 -39.82 -26.04
N GLY A 484 -6.88 -41.09 -26.32
CA GLY A 484 -6.08 -41.58 -27.44
C GLY A 484 -6.65 -41.14 -28.76
N LYS A 485 -7.98 -41.37 -28.95
CA LYS A 485 -8.72 -40.89 -30.13
C LYS A 485 -8.79 -39.38 -30.20
N LEU A 486 -8.94 -38.72 -29.05
CA LEU A 486 -8.96 -37.26 -28.97
C LEU A 486 -7.64 -36.63 -29.48
N LYS A 487 -6.49 -37.15 -29.05
CA LYS A 487 -5.18 -36.66 -29.50
C LYS A 487 -5.01 -36.71 -31.02
N VAL A 488 -5.39 -37.84 -31.63
CA VAL A 488 -5.33 -37.99 -33.09
C VAL A 488 -6.28 -37.02 -33.79
N ARG A 489 -7.49 -36.88 -33.29
CA ARG A 489 -8.48 -35.94 -33.86
C ARG A 489 -8.08 -34.47 -33.68
N LEU A 490 -7.43 -34.16 -32.56
CA LEU A 490 -6.91 -32.83 -32.29
C LEU A 490 -5.79 -32.45 -33.28
N GLU A 491 -4.86 -33.38 -33.53
CA GLU A 491 -3.80 -33.23 -34.53
C GLU A 491 -4.41 -32.94 -35.91
N GLU A 492 -5.44 -33.69 -36.34
CA GLU A 492 -6.13 -33.46 -37.63
C GLU A 492 -6.83 -32.10 -37.64
N LYS A 493 -7.54 -31.71 -36.57
CA LYS A 493 -8.22 -30.39 -36.50
C LYS A 493 -7.25 -29.22 -36.57
N ILE A 494 -6.16 -29.28 -35.85
CA ILE A 494 -5.11 -28.25 -35.91
C ILE A 494 -4.53 -28.19 -37.34
N TYR A 495 -4.29 -29.35 -37.95
CA TYR A 495 -3.80 -29.41 -39.33
C TYR A 495 -4.82 -28.81 -40.33
N GLU A 496 -6.09 -29.15 -40.26
CA GLU A 496 -7.19 -28.61 -41.09
C GLU A 496 -7.26 -27.08 -40.99
N ILE A 497 -7.18 -26.50 -39.79
CA ILE A 497 -7.22 -25.04 -39.57
C ILE A 497 -5.99 -24.37 -40.18
N LEU A 498 -4.79 -24.94 -39.96
CA LEU A 498 -3.56 -24.41 -40.57
C LEU A 498 -3.60 -24.48 -42.11
N GLU A 499 -4.11 -25.59 -42.66
CA GLU A 499 -4.23 -25.77 -44.12
C GLU A 499 -5.26 -24.81 -44.70
N SER A 500 -6.38 -24.58 -44.04
CA SER A 500 -7.40 -23.63 -44.47
C SER A 500 -6.92 -22.18 -44.52
N GLY A 501 -5.97 -21.84 -43.64
CA GLY A 501 -5.32 -20.53 -43.60
C GLY A 501 -4.40 -20.27 -44.79
N LYS A 502 -4.05 -21.30 -45.57
CA LYS A 502 -3.16 -21.22 -46.75
C LYS A 502 -1.88 -20.43 -46.45
N LEU A 503 -1.71 -19.29 -47.11
CA LEU A 503 -0.54 -18.39 -46.98
C LEU A 503 -0.59 -17.47 -45.74
N ALA A 504 -1.70 -17.43 -45.02
CA ALA A 504 -1.86 -16.65 -43.78
C ALA A 504 -2.37 -17.52 -42.64
N PRO A 505 -1.58 -18.52 -42.19
CA PRO A 505 -2.04 -19.46 -41.18
C PRO A 505 -2.35 -18.77 -39.86
N THR A 506 -3.39 -19.26 -39.18
CA THR A 506 -3.80 -18.79 -37.87
C THR A 506 -2.70 -19.10 -36.83
N ALA A 507 -2.45 -18.16 -35.93
CA ALA A 507 -1.48 -18.37 -34.85
C ALA A 507 -1.91 -19.51 -33.93
N PRO A 508 -0.99 -20.34 -33.43
CA PRO A 508 -1.31 -21.53 -32.62
C PRO A 508 -2.24 -21.26 -31.45
N TYR A 509 -1.98 -20.21 -30.68
CA TYR A 509 -2.78 -19.90 -29.49
C TYR A 509 -4.23 -19.53 -29.82
N ASN A 510 -4.49 -18.87 -30.96
CA ASN A 510 -5.85 -18.62 -31.45
C ASN A 510 -6.55 -19.91 -31.83
N ILE A 511 -5.83 -20.86 -32.44
CA ILE A 511 -6.37 -22.20 -32.75
C ILE A 511 -6.75 -22.94 -31.47
N TYR A 512 -5.89 -22.85 -30.43
CA TYR A 512 -6.16 -23.50 -29.14
C TYR A 512 -7.39 -22.89 -28.44
N ASP A 513 -7.51 -21.58 -28.48
CA ASP A 513 -8.66 -20.87 -27.90
C ASP A 513 -9.97 -21.22 -28.65
N ASP A 514 -9.94 -21.30 -30.00
CA ASP A 514 -11.09 -21.68 -30.83
C ASP A 514 -11.52 -23.13 -30.61
N LEU A 515 -10.55 -24.02 -30.36
CA LEU A 515 -10.77 -25.44 -30.11
C LEU A 515 -11.03 -25.75 -28.62
N GLU A 516 -11.02 -24.75 -27.72
CA GLU A 516 -11.17 -24.92 -26.27
C GLU A 516 -10.18 -25.95 -25.70
N ILE A 517 -8.92 -25.88 -26.11
CA ILE A 517 -7.87 -26.80 -25.64
C ILE A 517 -6.82 -26.07 -24.82
N ASP A 518 -6.22 -26.76 -23.86
CA ASP A 518 -5.12 -26.23 -23.11
C ASP A 518 -3.84 -26.13 -23.96
N ARG A 519 -2.96 -25.19 -23.61
CA ARG A 519 -1.73 -24.92 -24.38
C ARG A 519 -0.80 -26.12 -24.47
N VAL A 520 -0.69 -26.91 -23.41
CA VAL A 520 0.19 -28.08 -23.38
C VAL A 520 -0.27 -29.13 -24.37
N SER A 521 -1.56 -29.39 -24.44
CA SER A 521 -2.17 -30.33 -25.40
C SER A 521 -1.99 -29.85 -26.84
N GLY A 522 -2.22 -28.54 -27.09
CA GLY A 522 -2.04 -27.92 -28.39
C GLY A 522 -0.58 -27.95 -28.87
N ASP A 523 0.35 -27.57 -28.01
CA ASP A 523 1.79 -27.57 -28.32
C ASP A 523 2.31 -29.01 -28.60
N ASN A 524 1.83 -30.00 -27.84
CA ASN A 524 2.19 -31.40 -28.08
C ASN A 524 1.67 -31.90 -29.44
N ALA A 525 0.44 -31.52 -29.84
CA ALA A 525 -0.10 -31.85 -31.13
C ALA A 525 0.69 -31.19 -32.28
N LEU A 526 1.03 -29.90 -32.16
CA LEU A 526 1.89 -29.21 -33.13
C LEU A 526 3.29 -29.82 -33.21
N LYS A 527 3.89 -30.15 -32.08
CA LYS A 527 5.21 -30.81 -32.03
C LYS A 527 5.17 -32.13 -32.78
N LYS A 528 4.13 -32.94 -32.62
CA LYS A 528 3.95 -34.21 -33.31
C LYS A 528 3.74 -34.01 -34.82
N LEU A 529 2.89 -33.05 -35.22
CA LEU A 529 2.68 -32.70 -36.63
C LEU A 529 3.97 -32.22 -37.30
N THR A 530 4.79 -31.47 -36.57
CA THR A 530 6.11 -31.01 -37.04
C THR A 530 7.09 -32.18 -37.17
N ALA A 531 7.14 -33.10 -36.18
CA ALA A 531 7.97 -34.28 -36.24
C ALA A 531 7.59 -35.21 -37.41
N MET A 532 6.29 -35.29 -37.76
CA MET A 532 5.82 -36.00 -38.94
C MET A 532 6.10 -35.27 -40.27
N GLY A 533 6.64 -34.05 -40.22
CA GLY A 533 6.89 -33.19 -41.39
C GLY A 533 5.64 -32.70 -42.09
N ARG A 534 4.44 -32.83 -41.50
CA ARG A 534 3.17 -32.31 -42.06
C ARG A 534 3.07 -30.79 -41.89
N VAL A 535 3.61 -30.28 -40.77
CA VAL A 535 3.64 -28.85 -40.43
C VAL A 535 5.09 -28.40 -40.29
N ILE A 536 5.40 -27.22 -40.70
CA ILE A 536 6.74 -26.59 -40.64
C ILE A 536 6.63 -25.36 -39.72
N ARG A 537 7.55 -25.26 -38.78
CA ARG A 537 7.68 -24.08 -37.94
C ARG A 537 8.58 -23.06 -38.63
N LEU A 538 8.05 -21.90 -38.96
CA LEU A 538 8.80 -20.80 -39.58
C LEU A 538 9.42 -19.88 -38.53
N GLU A 539 8.64 -19.50 -37.50
CA GLU A 539 9.07 -18.66 -36.38
C GLU A 539 8.47 -19.19 -35.07
N HIS A 540 8.74 -18.50 -33.94
CA HIS A 540 8.26 -18.91 -32.61
C HIS A 540 6.76 -19.20 -32.58
N ASN A 541 5.93 -18.35 -33.20
CA ASN A 541 4.45 -18.45 -33.24
C ASN A 541 3.91 -18.51 -34.68
N LEU A 542 4.68 -19.04 -35.63
CA LEU A 542 4.27 -19.16 -37.02
C LEU A 542 4.54 -20.57 -37.53
N PHE A 543 3.46 -21.28 -37.78
CA PHE A 543 3.45 -22.64 -38.29
C PHE A 543 2.63 -22.71 -39.56
N ILE A 544 3.09 -23.46 -40.54
CA ILE A 544 2.44 -23.62 -41.84
C ILE A 544 2.45 -25.10 -42.22
N THR A 545 1.44 -25.56 -42.94
CA THR A 545 1.47 -26.90 -43.51
C THR A 545 2.48 -27.01 -44.65
N ARG A 546 3.02 -28.17 -44.89
CA ARG A 546 3.98 -28.41 -45.97
C ARG A 546 3.41 -28.03 -47.33
N ASN A 547 2.12 -28.31 -47.56
CA ASN A 547 1.45 -27.97 -48.83
C ASN A 547 1.35 -26.46 -49.05
N SER A 548 0.93 -25.73 -48.00
CA SER A 548 0.83 -24.27 -48.04
C SER A 548 2.20 -23.59 -48.18
N LEU A 549 3.25 -24.12 -47.56
CA LEU A 549 4.62 -23.61 -47.75
C LEU A 549 5.08 -23.83 -49.18
N LYS A 550 4.89 -25.03 -49.74
CA LYS A 550 5.20 -25.28 -51.14
C LYS A 550 4.51 -24.28 -52.06
N MET A 551 3.22 -24.03 -51.85
CA MET A 551 2.45 -23.03 -52.61
C MET A 551 3.05 -21.62 -52.45
N ALA A 552 3.52 -21.21 -51.28
CA ALA A 552 4.17 -19.94 -51.04
C ALA A 552 5.49 -19.83 -51.84
N LEU A 553 6.33 -20.86 -51.77
CA LEU A 553 7.62 -20.89 -52.48
C LEU A 553 7.43 -20.91 -53.99
N ASP A 554 6.44 -21.65 -54.49
CA ASP A 554 6.12 -21.68 -55.93
C ASP A 554 5.66 -20.29 -56.45
N LYS A 555 4.86 -19.57 -55.66
CA LYS A 555 4.48 -18.19 -55.99
C LYS A 555 5.67 -17.23 -55.96
N LEU A 556 6.57 -17.34 -54.99
CA LEU A 556 7.80 -16.54 -54.95
C LEU A 556 8.70 -16.83 -56.16
N ARG A 557 8.83 -18.11 -56.56
CA ARG A 557 9.58 -18.49 -57.79
C ARG A 557 8.93 -17.93 -59.06
N ALA A 558 7.58 -17.84 -59.13
CA ALA A 558 6.90 -17.21 -60.25
C ALA A 558 7.25 -15.73 -60.33
N ILE A 559 7.33 -15.00 -59.24
CA ILE A 559 7.76 -13.60 -59.20
C ILE A 559 9.19 -13.47 -59.75
N ILE A 560 10.12 -14.37 -59.35
CA ILE A 560 11.50 -14.33 -59.90
C ILE A 560 11.51 -14.59 -61.41
N LYS A 561 10.67 -15.52 -61.92
CA LYS A 561 10.57 -15.78 -63.35
C LYS A 561 10.06 -14.59 -64.15
N GLU A 562 9.11 -13.84 -63.61
CA GLU A 562 8.49 -12.69 -64.28
C GLU A 562 9.31 -11.40 -64.15
N GLN A 563 9.90 -11.16 -63.00
CA GLN A 563 10.53 -9.89 -62.64
C GLN A 563 12.05 -9.95 -62.51
N GLY A 564 12.63 -11.17 -62.61
CA GLY A 564 14.06 -11.39 -62.47
C GLY A 564 14.53 -11.56 -61.02
N PHE A 565 13.78 -11.08 -60.06
CA PHE A 565 14.10 -11.15 -58.62
C PHE A 565 12.84 -11.12 -57.77
N VAL A 566 12.98 -11.54 -56.49
CA VAL A 566 11.94 -11.35 -55.45
C VAL A 566 12.55 -10.73 -54.20
N ASN A 567 11.85 -9.79 -53.62
CA ASN A 567 12.16 -9.18 -52.32
C ASN A 567 10.88 -8.93 -51.51
N VAL A 568 11.01 -8.29 -50.36
CA VAL A 568 9.85 -8.01 -49.49
C VAL A 568 8.81 -7.11 -50.17
N THR A 569 9.23 -6.16 -50.99
CA THR A 569 8.34 -5.18 -51.62
C THR A 569 7.49 -5.83 -52.70
N ASN A 570 8.10 -6.44 -53.71
CA ASN A 570 7.33 -7.03 -54.82
C ASN A 570 6.58 -8.31 -54.42
N ALA A 571 7.10 -9.07 -53.43
CA ALA A 571 6.37 -10.18 -52.84
C ALA A 571 5.10 -9.71 -52.10
N LYS A 572 5.15 -8.55 -51.41
CA LYS A 572 3.98 -7.96 -50.76
C LYS A 572 2.89 -7.56 -51.74
N ASP A 573 3.30 -6.93 -52.84
CA ASP A 573 2.36 -6.45 -53.85
C ASP A 573 1.63 -7.61 -54.56
N VAL A 574 2.34 -8.73 -54.82
CA VAL A 574 1.75 -9.90 -55.50
C VAL A 574 0.98 -10.81 -54.54
N LEU A 575 1.49 -11.06 -53.34
CA LEU A 575 0.89 -12.02 -52.40
C LEU A 575 -0.20 -11.40 -51.51
N ASN A 576 -0.22 -10.07 -51.38
CA ASN A 576 -1.10 -9.31 -50.50
C ASN A 576 -1.09 -9.84 -49.03
N LEU A 577 0.14 -10.10 -48.51
CA LEU A 577 0.36 -10.62 -47.17
C LEU A 577 1.04 -9.57 -46.27
N SER A 578 0.91 -9.74 -44.96
CA SER A 578 1.67 -8.91 -44.05
C SER A 578 3.17 -9.22 -44.15
N ARG A 579 4.00 -8.21 -43.85
CA ARG A 579 5.47 -8.29 -43.89
C ARG A 579 6.03 -9.50 -43.12
N LYS A 580 5.40 -9.88 -42.02
CA LYS A 580 5.79 -11.02 -41.18
C LYS A 580 5.81 -12.33 -42.00
N TYR A 581 4.72 -12.63 -42.69
CA TYR A 581 4.64 -13.86 -43.50
C TYR A 581 5.65 -13.85 -44.65
N ILE A 582 5.78 -12.70 -45.32
CA ILE A 582 6.69 -12.58 -46.45
C ILE A 582 8.14 -12.82 -46.09
N ILE A 583 8.59 -12.23 -44.96
CA ILE A 583 9.97 -12.45 -44.46
C ILE A 583 10.18 -13.93 -44.17
N ALA A 584 9.26 -14.58 -43.45
CA ALA A 584 9.37 -15.98 -43.11
C ALA A 584 9.42 -16.89 -44.37
N TYR A 585 8.67 -16.56 -45.43
CA TYR A 585 8.72 -17.33 -46.68
C TYR A 585 9.98 -17.07 -47.48
N LEU A 586 10.49 -15.83 -47.51
CA LEU A 586 11.76 -15.52 -48.13
C LEU A 586 12.95 -16.20 -47.43
N GLU A 587 12.91 -16.33 -46.13
CA GLU A 587 13.90 -17.08 -45.35
C GLU A 587 13.86 -18.59 -45.68
N GLN A 588 12.67 -19.14 -45.89
CA GLN A 588 12.54 -20.53 -46.36
C GLN A 588 13.01 -20.69 -47.81
N LEU A 589 12.74 -19.70 -48.69
CA LEU A 589 13.23 -19.67 -50.06
C LEU A 589 14.76 -19.63 -50.11
N ASP A 590 15.41 -18.93 -49.16
CA ASP A 590 16.88 -18.88 -49.06
C ASP A 590 17.51 -20.25 -48.77
N LEU A 591 16.74 -21.23 -48.32
CA LEU A 591 17.22 -22.62 -48.07
C LEU A 591 17.15 -23.53 -49.31
N GLU A 592 16.49 -23.07 -50.38
CA GLU A 592 16.33 -23.85 -51.61
C GLU A 592 17.58 -23.81 -52.47
N SER A 593 17.95 -24.95 -53.06
CA SER A 593 19.22 -25.11 -53.78
C SER A 593 19.29 -24.31 -55.09
N ASP A 594 18.14 -23.99 -55.68
CA ASP A 594 18.00 -23.24 -56.94
C ASP A 594 17.98 -21.73 -56.73
N ILE A 595 18.06 -21.23 -55.49
CA ILE A 595 17.95 -19.81 -55.15
C ILE A 595 19.28 -19.28 -54.61
N MET A 596 19.56 -18.02 -54.97
CA MET A 596 20.69 -17.24 -54.44
C MET A 596 20.22 -15.89 -53.92
N LYS A 597 20.67 -15.53 -52.72
CA LYS A 597 20.42 -14.23 -52.11
C LYS A 597 21.47 -13.22 -52.57
N GLN A 598 21.03 -12.10 -53.16
CA GLN A 598 21.85 -10.97 -53.56
C GLN A 598 21.36 -9.68 -52.86
N GLY A 599 21.98 -9.34 -51.75
CA GLY A 599 21.52 -8.23 -50.89
C GLY A 599 20.12 -8.50 -50.31
N ASN A 600 19.14 -7.66 -50.71
CA ASN A 600 17.74 -7.85 -50.30
C ASN A 600 16.92 -8.69 -51.29
N ASP A 601 17.48 -9.00 -52.47
CA ASP A 601 16.82 -9.72 -53.53
C ASP A 601 17.20 -11.22 -53.52
N ARG A 602 16.30 -12.07 -54.04
CA ARG A 602 16.52 -13.48 -54.33
C ARG A 602 16.33 -13.70 -55.80
N VAL A 603 17.26 -14.43 -56.40
CA VAL A 603 17.30 -14.75 -57.83
C VAL A 603 17.53 -16.24 -58.00
N PHE A 604 17.24 -16.79 -59.19
CA PHE A 604 17.66 -18.14 -59.50
C PHE A 604 19.19 -18.22 -59.62
N ARG A 605 19.76 -19.31 -59.18
CA ARG A 605 21.18 -19.61 -59.45
C ARG A 605 21.33 -19.86 -60.94
N SER A 606 22.29 -19.21 -61.55
CA SER A 606 22.70 -19.43 -62.95
C SER A 606 23.35 -20.77 -63.15
#